data_27e8d896089339f4799698c41ffcd440
#
_entry.id   27e8d896089339f4799698c41ffcd440
#
_cell.length_a   1.000
_cell.length_b   1.000
_cell.length_c   1.000
_cell.angle_alpha   90.00
_cell.angle_beta   90.00
_cell.angle_gamma   90.00
#
_symmetry.space_group_name_H-M   'P 1'
#
loop_
_entity.id
_entity.type
_entity.pdbx_description
1 polymer ?
#
loop_
_entity_poly.entity_id
_entity_poly.type
_entity_poly.pdbx_seq_one_letter_code
_entity_poly.pdbx_strand_id
1 'polypeptide(L)'
;MVFDYAKITRSRLMGSMGLIIRYEEDEKYIYQYFLLDGEGLGIADYVSLKNPTSKEACREEERLMGGLGESRVLVDEEIALFLINHFGNKNLEYGKDLPGDVDEYIKIITDYKSNLTLNQVYPIISKPIEDEVEFINYMTMSINIW
;
A
#
# COMPACT_ATOMS: atom_id res chain seq x y z
N MET A 1 -1.06 -17.38 -10.82
CA MET A 1 -0.64 -16.86 -9.50
C MET A 1 -1.75 -16.99 -8.49
N VAL A 2 -1.42 -17.45 -7.31
CA VAL A 2 -2.38 -17.62 -6.22
C VAL A 2 -2.10 -16.56 -5.16
N PHE A 3 -3.12 -15.82 -4.75
CA PHE A 3 -3.01 -14.84 -3.68
C PHE A 3 -2.69 -15.55 -2.35
N ASP A 4 -1.69 -15.04 -1.66
CA ASP A 4 -1.29 -15.57 -0.36
C ASP A 4 -1.72 -14.64 0.77
N TYR A 5 -1.21 -13.39 0.78
CA TYR A 5 -1.68 -12.38 1.74
C TYR A 5 -1.43 -10.98 1.20
N ALA A 6 -2.10 -10.03 1.82
CA ALA A 6 -1.79 -8.62 1.66
C ALA A 6 -1.76 -7.96 3.04
N LYS A 7 -0.85 -7.04 3.22
CA LYS A 7 -0.79 -6.24 4.45
C LYS A 7 -0.55 -4.78 4.11
N ILE A 8 -1.10 -3.92 4.93
CA ILE A 8 -1.02 -2.48 4.74
C ILE A 8 -0.67 -1.81 6.06
N THR A 9 0.07 -0.71 5.99
CA THR A 9 0.23 0.15 7.16
C THR A 9 -1.08 0.86 7.42
N ARG A 10 -1.47 0.95 8.69
CA ARG A 10 -2.67 1.71 9.04
C ARG A 10 -2.41 3.20 8.89
N SER A 11 -3.21 3.84 8.06
CA SER A 11 -3.19 5.29 7.94
C SER A 11 -3.85 5.93 9.14
N ARG A 12 -3.40 7.11 9.52
CA ARG A 12 -4.04 7.87 10.61
C ARG A 12 -4.58 9.13 10.02
N LEU A 13 -4.77 9.87 9.57
CA LEU A 13 -5.44 11.03 9.02
C LEU A 13 -4.91 11.35 7.64
N MET A 14 -3.60 11.39 7.51
CA MET A 14 -2.95 11.73 6.26
C MET A 14 -1.62 11.04 6.22
N GLY A 15 -1.02 11.05 5.08
CA GLY A 15 0.29 10.52 4.86
C GLY A 15 0.28 9.29 4.00
N SER A 16 1.45 8.76 3.77
CA SER A 16 1.61 7.63 2.88
C SER A 16 1.28 6.32 3.58
N MET A 17 0.76 5.37 2.80
CA MET A 17 0.49 4.02 3.25
C MET A 17 1.31 3.07 2.40
N GLY A 18 1.90 2.06 3.04
CA GLY A 18 2.58 0.99 2.31
C GLY A 18 1.66 -0.21 2.18
N LEU A 19 1.54 -0.76 0.99
CA LEU A 19 0.76 -1.96 0.72
C LEU A 19 1.70 -3.02 0.14
N ILE A 20 1.69 -4.21 0.73
CA ILE A 20 2.45 -5.35 0.24
C ILE A 20 1.48 -6.47 -0.10
N ILE A 21 1.61 -7.03 -1.29
CA ILE A 21 0.85 -8.20 -1.70
C ILE A 21 1.83 -9.31 -2.03
N ARG A 22 1.58 -10.50 -1.49
CA ARG A 22 2.37 -11.69 -1.82
C ARG A 22 1.51 -12.68 -2.57
N TYR A 23 2.03 -13.13 -3.70
CA TYR A 23 1.43 -14.19 -4.52
C TYR A 23 2.37 -15.40 -4.54
N GLU A 24 1.81 -16.55 -4.82
CA GLU A 24 2.59 -17.79 -5.03
C GLU A 24 2.37 -18.28 -6.45
N GLU A 25 3.46 -18.64 -7.12
CA GLU A 25 3.44 -19.21 -8.47
C GLU A 25 4.60 -20.20 -8.60
N ASP A 26 4.30 -21.46 -8.92
CA ASP A 26 5.31 -22.51 -9.13
C ASP A 26 6.26 -22.63 -7.94
N GLU A 27 5.72 -22.65 -6.71
CA GLU A 27 6.47 -22.76 -5.45
C GLU A 27 7.39 -21.58 -5.17
N LYS A 28 7.21 -20.49 -5.89
CA LYS A 28 7.96 -19.25 -5.68
C LYS A 28 7.02 -18.14 -5.23
N TYR A 29 7.53 -17.23 -4.43
CA TYR A 29 6.76 -16.08 -3.98
C TYR A 29 7.08 -14.86 -4.82
N ILE A 30 6.03 -14.09 -5.15
CA ILE A 30 6.14 -12.81 -5.83
C ILE A 30 5.59 -11.76 -4.89
N TYR A 31 6.39 -10.74 -4.62
CA TYR A 31 6.00 -9.63 -3.74
C TYR A 31 5.80 -8.39 -4.58
N GLN A 32 4.69 -7.70 -4.33
CA GLN A 32 4.44 -6.38 -4.91
C GLN A 32 4.36 -5.36 -3.78
N TYR A 33 5.11 -4.28 -3.90
CA TYR A 33 5.23 -3.22 -2.91
C TYR A 33 4.72 -1.93 -3.51
N PHE A 34 3.69 -1.35 -2.90
CA PHE A 34 3.11 -0.09 -3.34
C PHE A 34 3.22 0.94 -2.24
N LEU A 35 3.66 2.14 -2.59
CA LEU A 35 3.56 3.30 -1.72
C LEU A 35 2.39 4.14 -2.20
N LEU A 36 1.36 4.26 -1.37
CA LEU A 36 0.14 4.98 -1.69
C LEU A 36 0.18 6.34 -1.00
N ASP A 37 -0.11 7.39 -1.75
CA ASP A 37 -0.13 8.74 -1.19
C ASP A 37 -1.51 9.03 -0.61
N GLY A 38 -1.60 9.06 0.71
CA GLY A 38 -2.86 9.28 1.43
C GLY A 38 -3.46 10.66 1.23
N GLU A 39 -2.71 11.60 0.68
CA GLU A 39 -3.22 12.93 0.36
C GLU A 39 -3.82 13.00 -1.05
N GLY A 40 -4.00 11.86 -1.70
CA GLY A 40 -4.75 11.77 -2.94
C GLY A 40 -3.96 11.98 -4.21
N LEU A 41 -2.63 11.92 -4.14
CA LEU A 41 -1.80 12.04 -5.34
C LEU A 41 -1.65 10.73 -6.10
N GLY A 42 -2.06 9.62 -5.50
CA GLY A 42 -2.07 8.34 -6.17
C GLY A 42 -0.99 7.37 -5.67
N ILE A 43 -0.55 6.46 -6.56
CA ILE A 43 0.56 5.55 -6.26
C ILE A 43 1.85 6.33 -6.46
N ALA A 44 2.65 6.41 -5.38
CA ALA A 44 3.88 7.19 -5.38
C ALA A 44 5.13 6.36 -5.71
N ASP A 45 5.11 5.06 -5.42
CA ASP A 45 6.23 4.16 -5.72
C ASP A 45 5.71 2.73 -5.88
N TYR A 46 6.42 1.94 -6.68
CA TYR A 46 6.11 0.54 -6.90
C TYR A 46 7.38 -0.26 -7.17
N VAL A 47 7.52 -1.38 -6.49
CA VAL A 47 8.61 -2.34 -6.71
C VAL A 47 8.03 -3.74 -6.62
N SER A 48 8.52 -4.66 -7.45
CA SER A 48 8.21 -6.08 -7.30
C SER A 48 9.49 -6.87 -7.10
N LEU A 49 9.40 -7.94 -6.31
CA LEU A 49 10.48 -8.89 -6.12
C LEU A 49 9.97 -10.28 -6.46
N LYS A 50 10.73 -10.99 -7.29
CA LYS A 50 10.40 -12.36 -7.70
C LYS A 50 11.30 -13.33 -6.94
N ASN A 51 10.67 -14.18 -6.12
CA ASN A 51 11.34 -15.18 -5.31
C ASN A 51 12.51 -14.62 -4.49
N PRO A 52 12.30 -13.52 -3.74
CA PRO A 52 13.38 -12.95 -2.93
C PRO A 52 13.67 -13.84 -1.73
N THR A 53 14.87 -13.67 -1.17
CA THR A 53 15.17 -14.25 0.15
C THR A 53 14.36 -13.48 1.20
N SER A 54 14.20 -14.09 2.40
CA SER A 54 13.53 -13.40 3.49
C SER A 54 14.22 -12.08 3.84
N LYS A 55 15.54 -12.04 3.75
CA LYS A 55 16.32 -10.83 4.02
C LYS A 55 16.04 -9.74 2.99
N GLU A 56 15.97 -10.11 1.71
CA GLU A 56 15.65 -9.16 0.64
C GLU A 56 14.24 -8.61 0.78
N ALA A 57 13.27 -9.46 1.08
CA ALA A 57 11.89 -9.05 1.30
C ALA A 57 11.76 -8.10 2.48
N CYS A 58 12.42 -8.41 3.60
CA CYS A 58 12.41 -7.55 4.79
C CYS A 58 13.08 -6.20 4.52
N ARG A 59 14.15 -6.20 3.75
CA ARG A 59 14.86 -4.96 3.41
C ARG A 59 13.97 -4.05 2.58
N GLU A 60 13.24 -4.60 1.61
CA GLU A 60 12.33 -3.81 0.78
C GLU A 60 11.15 -3.28 1.60
N GLU A 61 10.60 -4.11 2.48
CA GLU A 61 9.54 -3.65 3.38
C GLU A 61 10.03 -2.49 4.25
N GLU A 62 11.23 -2.60 4.82
CA GLU A 62 11.81 -1.55 5.64
C GLU A 62 12.06 -0.27 4.84
N ARG A 63 12.55 -0.41 3.60
CA ARG A 63 12.73 0.75 2.72
C ARG A 63 11.41 1.47 2.46
N LEU A 64 10.36 0.71 2.19
CA LEU A 64 9.06 1.27 1.82
C LEU A 64 8.29 1.78 3.03
N MET A 65 8.26 1.02 4.10
CA MET A 65 7.35 1.22 5.24
C MET A 65 8.02 1.64 6.53
N GLY A 66 9.34 1.51 6.63
CA GLY A 66 10.06 1.78 7.88
C GLY A 66 9.86 3.20 8.40
N GLY A 67 9.84 4.17 7.49
CA GLY A 67 9.63 5.57 7.85
C GLY A 67 8.19 5.92 8.20
N LEU A 68 7.24 5.01 7.96
CA LEU A 68 5.83 5.26 8.26
C LEU A 68 5.47 4.96 9.71
N GLY A 69 6.30 4.15 10.40
CA GLY A 69 6.18 3.92 11.84
C GLY A 69 4.90 3.27 12.29
N GLU A 70 4.17 2.61 11.41
CA GLU A 70 2.83 2.13 11.69
C GLU A 70 2.77 0.62 11.85
N SER A 71 1.75 0.16 12.61
CA SER A 71 1.43 -1.25 12.65
C SER A 71 0.93 -1.71 11.28
N ARG A 72 1.10 -2.99 10.98
CA ARG A 72 0.58 -3.60 9.75
C ARG A 72 -0.74 -4.28 10.08
N VAL A 73 -1.65 -4.28 9.12
CA VAL A 73 -2.90 -5.03 9.21
C VAL A 73 -3.06 -5.88 7.96
N LEU A 74 -3.51 -7.12 8.13
CA LEU A 74 -3.80 -7.99 7.01
C LEU A 74 -5.14 -7.59 6.40
N VAL A 75 -5.18 -7.56 5.08
CA VAL A 75 -6.39 -7.28 4.31
C VAL A 75 -6.59 -8.37 3.26
N ASP A 76 -7.81 -8.56 2.81
CA ASP A 76 -8.06 -9.54 1.76
C ASP A 76 -7.68 -8.99 0.38
N GLU A 77 -7.70 -9.88 -0.60
CA GLU A 77 -7.32 -9.51 -1.97
C GLU A 77 -8.21 -8.41 -2.53
N GLU A 78 -9.51 -8.48 -2.27
CA GLU A 78 -10.46 -7.49 -2.78
C GLU A 78 -10.12 -6.08 -2.29
N ILE A 79 -9.80 -5.95 -1.01
CA ILE A 79 -9.40 -4.66 -0.45
C ILE A 79 -8.09 -4.17 -1.07
N ALA A 80 -7.09 -5.07 -1.22
CA ALA A 80 -5.82 -4.72 -1.82
C ALA A 80 -6.01 -4.22 -3.26
N LEU A 81 -6.77 -4.95 -4.05
CA LEU A 81 -7.03 -4.57 -5.45
C LEU A 81 -7.86 -3.29 -5.54
N PHE A 82 -8.81 -3.09 -4.64
CA PHE A 82 -9.55 -1.83 -4.55
C PHE A 82 -8.61 -0.65 -4.33
N LEU A 83 -7.66 -0.78 -3.42
CA LEU A 83 -6.72 0.30 -3.12
C LEU A 83 -5.84 0.62 -4.32
N ILE A 84 -5.32 -0.39 -5.01
CA ILE A 84 -4.52 -0.16 -6.21
C ILE A 84 -5.34 0.54 -7.28
N ASN A 85 -6.57 0.07 -7.50
CA ASN A 85 -7.48 0.68 -8.47
C ASN A 85 -7.79 2.14 -8.11
N HIS A 86 -8.14 2.38 -6.85
CA HIS A 86 -8.51 3.71 -6.38
C HIS A 86 -7.34 4.69 -6.51
N PHE A 87 -6.18 4.33 -5.98
CA PHE A 87 -5.02 5.22 -6.02
C PHE A 87 -4.42 5.35 -7.42
N GLY A 88 -4.41 4.26 -8.21
CA GLY A 88 -3.93 4.32 -9.59
C GLY A 88 -4.77 5.23 -10.47
N ASN A 89 -6.09 5.22 -10.25
CA ASN A 89 -6.97 6.14 -10.98
C ASN A 89 -6.72 7.60 -10.59
N LYS A 90 -6.24 7.86 -9.38
CA LYS A 90 -5.80 9.21 -8.99
C LYS A 90 -4.61 9.67 -9.83
N ASN A 91 -3.64 8.79 -10.10
CA ASN A 91 -2.54 9.11 -11.00
C ASN A 91 -3.07 9.58 -12.36
N LEU A 92 -4.01 8.83 -12.93
CA LEU A 92 -4.58 9.16 -14.23
C LEU A 92 -5.35 10.47 -14.18
N GLU A 93 -6.14 10.68 -13.14
CA GLU A 93 -6.97 11.89 -12.97
C GLU A 93 -6.10 13.15 -12.87
N TYR A 94 -4.97 13.06 -12.15
CA TYR A 94 -4.11 14.23 -11.95
C TYR A 94 -2.93 14.31 -12.92
N GLY A 95 -2.89 13.45 -13.93
CA GLY A 95 -1.82 13.44 -14.92
C GLY A 95 -0.46 13.07 -14.36
N LYS A 96 -0.42 12.25 -13.31
CA LYS A 96 0.81 11.76 -12.70
C LYS A 96 1.20 10.42 -13.28
N ASP A 97 2.47 10.25 -13.62
CA ASP A 97 2.95 8.98 -14.15
C ASP A 97 2.83 7.88 -13.10
N LEU A 98 2.42 6.69 -13.54
CA LEU A 98 2.42 5.50 -12.70
C LEU A 98 3.88 5.02 -12.52
N PRO A 99 4.28 4.68 -11.29
CA PRO A 99 5.69 4.34 -11.02
C PRO A 99 6.03 2.89 -11.35
N GLY A 100 7.32 2.66 -11.59
CA GLY A 100 7.89 1.32 -11.73
C GLY A 100 7.44 0.60 -12.98
N ASP A 101 7.39 -0.72 -12.90
CA ASP A 101 6.96 -1.57 -14.01
C ASP A 101 5.42 -1.61 -14.06
N VAL A 102 4.86 -0.66 -14.77
CA VAL A 102 3.41 -0.41 -14.83
C VAL A 102 2.64 -1.62 -15.36
N ASP A 103 3.23 -2.38 -16.28
CA ASP A 103 2.57 -3.53 -16.89
C ASP A 103 2.16 -4.58 -15.85
N GLU A 104 2.83 -4.61 -14.70
CA GLU A 104 2.54 -5.58 -13.66
C GLU A 104 1.24 -5.29 -12.89
N TYR A 105 0.71 -4.08 -12.98
CA TYR A 105 -0.50 -3.73 -12.23
C TYR A 105 -1.51 -2.86 -13.00
N ILE A 106 -1.19 -2.47 -14.24
CA ILE A 106 -2.06 -1.53 -14.99
C ILE A 106 -3.48 -2.09 -15.17
N LYS A 107 -3.64 -3.39 -15.35
CA LYS A 107 -4.96 -3.99 -15.54
C LYS A 107 -5.86 -3.85 -14.32
N ILE A 108 -5.26 -3.81 -13.13
CA ILE A 108 -6.03 -3.56 -11.91
C ILE A 108 -6.62 -2.15 -11.94
N ILE A 109 -5.88 -1.20 -12.48
CA ILE A 109 -6.34 0.19 -12.55
C ILE A 109 -7.41 0.36 -13.63
N THR A 110 -7.23 -0.27 -14.79
CA THR A 110 -8.12 -0.05 -15.93
C THR A 110 -9.35 -0.97 -15.92
N ASP A 111 -9.19 -2.21 -15.47
CA ASP A 111 -10.21 -3.25 -15.67
C ASP A 111 -10.87 -3.75 -14.39
N TYR A 112 -10.20 -3.63 -13.24
CA TYR A 112 -10.76 -4.16 -12.00
C TYR A 112 -11.91 -3.29 -11.49
N LYS A 113 -13.01 -3.95 -11.16
CA LYS A 113 -14.17 -3.28 -10.57
C LYS A 113 -14.53 -3.97 -9.27
N SER A 114 -14.68 -3.18 -8.22
CA SER A 114 -15.05 -3.66 -6.90
C SER A 114 -16.38 -3.03 -6.50
N ASN A 115 -17.13 -3.76 -5.66
CA ASN A 115 -18.33 -3.24 -5.03
C ASN A 115 -18.00 -2.46 -3.75
N LEU A 116 -16.72 -2.41 -3.38
CA LEU A 116 -16.27 -1.67 -2.19
C LEU A 116 -16.26 -0.17 -2.44
N THR A 117 -16.48 0.57 -1.38
CA THR A 117 -16.32 2.04 -1.38
C THR A 117 -15.23 2.41 -0.40
N LEU A 118 -14.68 3.61 -0.55
CA LEU A 118 -13.66 4.11 0.37
C LEU A 118 -14.20 4.15 1.80
N ASN A 119 -15.47 4.48 1.99
CA ASN A 119 -16.10 4.50 3.30
C ASN A 119 -16.14 3.13 3.99
N GLN A 120 -16.19 2.06 3.21
CA GLN A 120 -16.14 0.69 3.74
C GLN A 120 -14.72 0.25 4.07
N VAL A 121 -13.75 0.67 3.28
CA VAL A 121 -12.35 0.26 3.42
C VAL A 121 -11.63 1.07 4.49
N TYR A 122 -11.91 2.36 4.58
CA TYR A 122 -11.20 3.28 5.46
C TYR A 122 -11.16 2.85 6.94
N PRO A 123 -12.27 2.38 7.56
CA PRO A 123 -12.22 1.93 8.96
C PRO A 123 -11.29 0.73 9.18
N ILE A 124 -11.06 -0.08 8.15
CA ILE A 124 -10.20 -1.26 8.26
C ILE A 124 -8.72 -0.86 8.26
N ILE A 125 -8.36 0.13 7.45
CA ILE A 125 -6.98 0.55 7.26
C ILE A 125 -6.59 1.74 8.12
N SER A 126 -7.54 2.39 8.78
CA SER A 126 -7.29 3.52 9.65
C SER A 126 -7.21 3.07 11.09
N LYS A 127 -6.33 3.71 11.86
CA LYS A 127 -6.20 3.46 13.28
C LYS A 127 -6.33 4.78 14.02
N PRO A 128 -7.30 4.92 14.92
CA PRO A 128 -7.40 6.14 15.74
C PRO A 128 -6.19 6.26 16.65
N ILE A 129 -5.84 7.48 17.01
CA ILE A 129 -4.80 7.75 17.99
C ILE A 129 -5.37 7.42 19.36
N GLU A 130 -4.77 6.41 20.02
CA GLU A 130 -5.30 5.88 21.28
C GLU A 130 -4.59 6.39 22.53
N ASP A 131 -3.33 6.81 22.38
CA ASP A 131 -2.54 7.26 23.52
C ASP A 131 -1.60 8.41 23.14
N GLU A 132 -0.95 8.99 24.17
CA GLU A 132 -0.06 10.12 24.00
C GLU A 132 1.18 9.79 23.13
N VAL A 133 1.72 8.58 23.27
CA VAL A 133 2.88 8.15 22.49
C VAL A 133 2.53 8.08 21.02
N GLU A 134 1.38 7.51 20.68
CA GLU A 134 0.90 7.46 19.30
C GLU A 134 0.67 8.86 18.74
N PHE A 135 0.12 9.77 19.55
CA PHE A 135 -0.08 11.14 19.13
C PHE A 135 1.23 11.84 18.81
N ILE A 136 2.25 11.66 19.65
CA ILE A 136 3.58 12.24 19.41
C ILE A 136 4.19 11.68 18.14
N ASN A 137 4.11 10.37 17.93
CA ASN A 137 4.62 9.73 16.72
C ASN A 137 3.93 10.26 15.48
N TYR A 138 2.62 10.40 15.52
CA TYR A 138 1.84 10.96 14.42
C TYR A 138 2.28 12.40 14.10
N MET A 139 2.42 13.24 15.12
CA MET A 139 2.85 14.63 14.94
C MET A 139 4.25 14.71 14.34
N THR A 140 5.15 13.84 14.80
CA THR A 140 6.52 13.79 14.28
C THR A 140 6.53 13.38 12.81
N MET A 141 5.76 12.38 12.44
CA MET A 141 5.62 11.98 11.05
C MET A 141 5.07 13.11 10.18
N SER A 142 4.03 13.77 10.64
CA SER A 142 3.41 14.87 9.89
C SER A 142 4.39 16.00 9.63
N ILE A 143 5.22 16.35 10.63
CA ILE A 143 6.24 17.37 10.48
C ILE A 143 7.29 16.97 9.46
N ASN A 144 7.69 15.70 9.44
CA ASN A 144 8.71 15.20 8.52
C ASN A 144 8.21 15.11 7.07
N ILE A 145 6.91 15.00 6.88
CA ILE A 145 6.29 14.95 5.54
C ILE A 145 6.16 16.35 4.96
N TRP A 146 5.94 17.33 5.80
CA TRP A 146 5.80 18.72 5.40
C TRP A 146 7.18 19.40 5.29
#